data_3253ab671586d762b34f6b1d93ddcc32
#
_entry.id   3253ab671586d762b34f6b1d93ddcc32
#
_cell.length_a   1.000
_cell.length_b   1.000
_cell.length_c   1.000
_cell.angle_alpha   90.00
_cell.angle_beta   90.00
_cell.angle_gamma   90.00
#
_symmetry.space_group_name_H-M   'P 1'
#
loop_
_entity.id
_entity.type
_entity.pdbx_description
1 polymer ?
#
loop_
_entity_poly.entity_id
_entity_poly.type
_entity_poly.pdbx_seq_one_letter_code
_entity_poly.pdbx_strand_id
1 'polypeptide(L)'
;ELSVRLEEMKVEWEARLKDDRQTVGEEEIANVISMMSGVPVQRMAQAEGLKLAGMKEELQAKVIAQDAAIEKLTKAILRSRVGLKDPNHPIGTFMFLGPTGVGKTHLAKQLAKYMFGSADALIRIDMSEYMEKYTVSRMIGAAPGYVGYEEGGQLTEKVRRKPYSIVLLDEIEKA
;
A
#
# COMPACT_ATOMS: atom_id res chain seq x y z
N GLU A 1 -2.22 -53.83 28.53
CA GLU A 1 -3.39 -53.23 27.83
C GLU A 1 -3.16 -51.75 27.49
N LEU A 2 -2.76 -50.91 28.47
CA LEU A 2 -2.52 -49.48 28.27
C LEU A 2 -1.38 -49.17 27.29
N SER A 3 -0.29 -49.97 27.32
CA SER A 3 0.86 -49.77 26.40
C SER A 3 0.51 -50.12 24.95
N VAL A 4 -0.29 -51.15 24.73
CA VAL A 4 -0.75 -51.52 23.36
C VAL A 4 -1.66 -50.44 22.78
N ARG A 5 -2.57 -49.92 23.60
CA ARG A 5 -3.48 -48.83 23.17
C ARG A 5 -2.75 -47.54 22.87
N LEU A 6 -1.65 -47.24 23.58
CA LEU A 6 -0.81 -46.08 23.33
C LEU A 6 -0.03 -46.22 22.02
N GLU A 7 0.45 -47.43 21.70
CA GLU A 7 1.12 -47.78 20.46
C GLU A 7 0.16 -47.66 19.27
N GLU A 8 -1.05 -48.18 19.38
CA GLU A 8 -2.11 -48.05 18.37
C GLU A 8 -2.47 -46.57 18.10
N MET A 9 -2.64 -45.77 19.15
CA MET A 9 -2.91 -44.33 19.01
C MET A 9 -1.74 -43.56 18.35
N LYS A 10 -0.49 -43.92 18.63
CA LYS A 10 0.67 -43.32 17.97
C LYS A 10 0.70 -43.61 16.47
N VAL A 11 0.46 -44.88 16.09
CA VAL A 11 0.42 -45.27 14.69
C VAL A 11 -0.70 -44.57 13.94
N GLU A 12 -1.88 -44.46 14.57
CA GLU A 12 -3.01 -43.77 13.99
C GLU A 12 -2.74 -42.25 13.85
N TRP A 13 -2.08 -41.65 14.83
CA TRP A 13 -1.67 -40.25 14.79
C TRP A 13 -0.59 -39.97 13.71
N GLU A 14 0.42 -40.85 13.58
CA GLU A 14 1.43 -40.75 12.53
C GLU A 14 0.84 -40.96 11.14
N ALA A 15 -0.16 -41.85 10.98
CA ALA A 15 -0.87 -42.00 9.72
C ALA A 15 -1.67 -40.76 9.34
N ARG A 16 -2.37 -40.15 10.30
CA ARG A 16 -3.09 -38.86 10.09
C ARG A 16 -2.14 -37.73 9.74
N LEU A 17 -0.98 -37.63 10.37
CA LEU A 17 0.04 -36.63 10.05
C LEU A 17 0.61 -36.78 8.62
N LYS A 18 0.68 -38.01 8.10
CA LYS A 18 1.12 -38.27 6.72
C LYS A 18 0.07 -37.87 5.69
N ASP A 19 -1.20 -38.07 6.01
CA ASP A 19 -2.33 -37.74 5.15
C ASP A 19 -2.67 -36.25 5.14
N ASP A 20 -2.37 -35.56 6.23
CA ASP A 20 -2.64 -34.11 6.44
C ASP A 20 -1.43 -33.21 6.03
N ARG A 21 -0.53 -33.71 5.20
CA ARG A 21 0.56 -32.93 4.62
C ARG A 21 0.01 -31.96 3.59
N GLN A 22 -0.24 -30.73 4.00
CA GLN A 22 -0.54 -29.65 3.07
C GLN A 22 0.70 -29.35 2.22
N THR A 23 0.53 -29.38 0.91
CA THR A 23 1.57 -28.91 -0.01
C THR A 23 1.63 -27.41 0.04
N VAL A 24 2.80 -26.87 0.42
CA VAL A 24 3.03 -25.43 0.39
C VAL A 24 3.22 -25.02 -1.08
N GLY A 25 2.25 -24.29 -1.60
CA GLY A 25 2.28 -23.74 -2.95
C GLY A 25 2.80 -22.30 -3.01
N GLU A 26 2.77 -21.73 -4.19
CA GLU A 26 3.17 -20.32 -4.40
C GLU A 26 2.30 -19.33 -3.59
N GLU A 27 1.04 -19.68 -3.37
CA GLU A 27 0.07 -18.85 -2.67
C GLU A 27 0.39 -18.71 -1.18
N GLU A 28 0.77 -19.81 -0.53
CA GLU A 28 1.18 -19.84 0.88
C GLU A 28 2.50 -19.09 1.09
N ILE A 29 3.45 -19.27 0.17
CA ILE A 29 4.72 -18.54 0.20
C ILE A 29 4.47 -17.04 0.01
N ALA A 30 3.63 -16.65 -0.94
CA ALA A 30 3.25 -15.26 -1.17
C ALA A 30 2.57 -14.64 0.06
N ASN A 31 1.73 -15.41 0.78
CA ASN A 31 1.12 -14.97 2.04
C ASN A 31 2.15 -14.69 3.12
N VAL A 32 3.09 -15.59 3.32
CA VAL A 32 4.15 -15.42 4.32
C VAL A 32 5.02 -14.21 3.98
N ILE A 33 5.44 -14.06 2.72
CA ILE A 33 6.20 -12.89 2.27
C ILE A 33 5.39 -11.60 2.47
N SER A 34 4.09 -11.62 2.20
CA SER A 34 3.19 -10.48 2.42
C SER A 34 3.13 -10.08 3.90
N MET A 35 3.04 -11.07 4.81
CA MET A 35 3.05 -10.81 6.25
C MET A 35 4.38 -10.25 6.76
N MET A 36 5.49 -10.76 6.25
CA MET A 36 6.83 -10.34 6.67
C MET A 36 7.24 -8.98 6.13
N SER A 37 6.91 -8.68 4.88
CA SER A 37 7.34 -7.47 4.17
C SER A 37 6.30 -6.34 4.21
N GLY A 38 5.06 -6.63 4.61
CA GLY A 38 3.93 -5.71 4.48
C GLY A 38 3.48 -5.45 3.03
N VAL A 39 4.03 -6.22 2.08
CA VAL A 39 3.72 -6.10 0.65
C VAL A 39 2.57 -7.05 0.31
N PRO A 40 1.45 -6.59 -0.26
CA PRO A 40 0.33 -7.45 -0.65
C PRO A 40 0.67 -8.27 -1.91
N VAL A 41 1.57 -9.26 -1.77
CA VAL A 41 2.14 -10.05 -2.88
C VAL A 41 1.07 -10.80 -3.66
N GLN A 42 0.04 -11.31 -2.98
CA GLN A 42 -1.09 -12.00 -3.63
C GLN A 42 -1.84 -11.14 -4.64
N ARG A 43 -1.87 -9.81 -4.42
CA ARG A 43 -2.53 -8.88 -5.34
C ARG A 43 -1.64 -8.45 -6.48
N MET A 44 -0.33 -8.67 -6.37
CA MET A 44 0.63 -8.37 -7.44
C MET A 44 0.74 -9.50 -8.47
N ALA A 45 0.58 -10.77 -8.04
CA ALA A 45 0.70 -11.93 -8.93
C ALA A 45 -0.56 -12.21 -9.76
N GLN A 46 -1.76 -11.97 -9.22
CA GLN A 46 -3.00 -12.22 -9.93
C GLN A 46 -3.42 -11.05 -10.82
N ALA A 47 -3.21 -11.22 -12.12
CA ALA A 47 -3.84 -10.42 -13.17
C ALA A 47 -3.81 -8.89 -12.97
N GLU A 48 -2.62 -8.33 -12.73
CA GLU A 48 -2.45 -6.86 -12.66
C GLU A 48 -3.09 -6.16 -13.87
N GLY A 49 -3.02 -6.76 -15.06
CA GLY A 49 -3.63 -6.21 -16.26
C GLY A 49 -5.16 -6.14 -16.21
N LEU A 50 -5.83 -7.19 -15.71
CA LEU A 50 -7.30 -7.22 -15.62
C LEU A 50 -7.82 -6.31 -14.50
N LYS A 51 -7.15 -6.24 -13.36
CA LYS A 51 -7.51 -5.32 -12.27
C LYS A 51 -7.32 -3.86 -12.68
N LEU A 52 -6.21 -3.55 -13.35
CA LEU A 52 -5.97 -2.20 -13.84
C LEU A 52 -6.99 -1.78 -14.91
N ALA A 53 -7.47 -2.71 -15.73
CA ALA A 53 -8.52 -2.42 -16.71
C ALA A 53 -9.85 -2.01 -16.04
N GLY A 54 -10.24 -2.63 -14.92
CA GLY A 54 -11.45 -2.31 -14.16
C GLY A 54 -11.33 -1.13 -13.20
N MET A 55 -10.13 -0.50 -13.09
CA MET A 55 -9.88 0.59 -12.13
C MET A 55 -10.80 1.80 -12.36
N LYS A 56 -11.02 2.16 -13.61
CA LYS A 56 -11.83 3.33 -13.97
C LYS A 56 -13.27 3.17 -13.46
N GLU A 57 -13.89 2.06 -13.80
CA GLU A 57 -15.28 1.75 -13.45
C GLU A 57 -15.48 1.66 -11.94
N GLU A 58 -14.55 1.02 -11.24
CA GLU A 58 -14.65 0.88 -9.79
C GLU A 58 -14.45 2.22 -9.06
N LEU A 59 -13.55 3.07 -9.53
CA LEU A 59 -13.37 4.41 -8.97
C LEU A 59 -14.57 5.31 -9.28
N GLN A 60 -15.13 5.25 -10.49
CA GLN A 60 -16.33 6.00 -10.87
C GLN A 60 -17.55 5.61 -10.05
N ALA A 61 -17.70 4.33 -9.72
CA ALA A 61 -18.77 3.86 -8.84
C ALA A 61 -18.69 4.43 -7.40
N LYS A 62 -17.47 4.75 -6.93
CA LYS A 62 -17.23 5.23 -5.56
C LYS A 62 -17.05 6.74 -5.45
N VAL A 63 -16.63 7.40 -6.52
CA VAL A 63 -16.34 8.84 -6.57
C VAL A 63 -17.18 9.47 -7.67
N ILE A 64 -18.30 10.06 -7.26
CA ILE A 64 -19.32 10.60 -8.17
C ILE A 64 -18.87 11.94 -8.73
N ALA A 65 -19.20 12.19 -10.02
CA ALA A 65 -18.99 13.45 -10.73
C ALA A 65 -17.51 13.89 -10.87
N GLN A 66 -16.58 12.94 -10.89
CA GLN A 66 -15.14 13.21 -11.12
C GLN A 66 -14.57 12.38 -12.29
N ASP A 67 -15.38 12.06 -13.29
CA ASP A 67 -15.03 11.15 -14.38
C ASP A 67 -13.78 11.56 -15.15
N ALA A 68 -13.63 12.85 -15.47
CA ALA A 68 -12.48 13.37 -16.18
C ALA A 68 -11.16 13.25 -15.37
N ALA A 69 -11.24 13.44 -14.05
CA ALA A 69 -10.08 13.29 -13.16
C ALA A 69 -9.70 11.82 -13.02
N ILE A 70 -10.67 10.94 -12.84
CA ILE A 70 -10.49 9.49 -12.74
C ILE A 70 -9.87 8.96 -14.04
N GLU A 71 -10.35 9.37 -15.20
CA GLU A 71 -9.83 8.93 -16.48
C GLU A 71 -8.36 9.32 -16.68
N LYS A 72 -8.00 10.58 -16.37
CA LYS A 72 -6.61 11.05 -16.46
C LYS A 72 -5.70 10.28 -15.50
N LEU A 73 -6.16 10.09 -14.27
CA LEU A 73 -5.45 9.35 -13.22
C LEU A 73 -5.19 7.89 -13.65
N THR A 74 -6.23 7.20 -14.08
CA THR A 74 -6.16 5.81 -14.51
C THR A 74 -5.23 5.63 -15.70
N LYS A 75 -5.34 6.50 -16.73
CA LYS A 75 -4.43 6.48 -17.88
C LYS A 75 -2.96 6.67 -17.47
N ALA A 76 -2.68 7.55 -16.54
CA ALA A 76 -1.32 7.81 -16.09
C ALA A 76 -0.74 6.61 -15.31
N ILE A 77 -1.53 5.98 -14.44
CA ILE A 77 -1.14 4.78 -13.71
C ILE A 77 -0.88 3.61 -14.67
N LEU A 78 -1.77 3.40 -15.64
CA LEU A 78 -1.61 2.36 -16.67
C LEU A 78 -0.31 2.55 -17.45
N ARG A 79 0.00 3.77 -17.92
CA ARG A 79 1.25 4.06 -18.62
C ARG A 79 2.49 3.76 -17.78
N SER A 80 2.46 4.09 -16.50
CA SER A 80 3.55 3.82 -15.58
C SER A 80 3.81 2.31 -15.39
N ARG A 81 2.79 1.46 -15.53
CA ARG A 81 2.89 0.00 -15.36
C ARG A 81 3.39 -0.74 -16.61
N VAL A 82 3.33 -0.13 -17.78
CA VAL A 82 3.82 -0.73 -19.05
C VAL A 82 5.36 -0.81 -19.13
N GLY A 83 6.07 -0.48 -18.07
CA GLY A 83 7.52 -0.71 -17.98
C GLY A 83 8.43 0.40 -18.52
N LEU A 84 7.88 1.54 -18.89
CA LEU A 84 8.64 2.73 -19.34
C LEU A 84 9.14 3.61 -18.17
N LYS A 85 9.15 3.07 -16.96
CA LYS A 85 9.40 3.83 -15.74
C LYS A 85 10.74 3.50 -15.11
N ASP A 86 11.44 4.52 -14.61
CA ASP A 86 12.58 4.38 -13.70
C ASP A 86 12.11 3.81 -12.34
N PRO A 87 12.68 2.69 -11.84
CA PRO A 87 12.32 2.09 -10.56
C PRO A 87 12.54 3.03 -9.35
N ASN A 88 13.42 4.03 -9.47
CA ASN A 88 13.72 4.97 -8.40
C ASN A 88 12.70 6.12 -8.25
N HIS A 89 11.72 6.19 -9.15
CA HIS A 89 10.68 7.24 -9.12
C HIS A 89 9.32 6.70 -8.69
N PRO A 90 8.43 7.51 -8.08
CA PRO A 90 7.07 7.12 -7.72
C PRO A 90 6.26 6.73 -8.97
N ILE A 91 5.25 5.87 -8.83
CA ILE A 91 4.37 5.41 -9.93
C ILE A 91 3.76 6.58 -10.70
N GLY A 92 3.46 7.66 -10.02
CA GLY A 92 2.98 8.90 -10.59
C GLY A 92 2.90 9.99 -9.53
N THR A 93 3.02 11.23 -9.97
CA THR A 93 2.78 12.42 -9.15
C THR A 93 1.60 13.17 -9.76
N PHE A 94 0.58 13.44 -8.95
CA PHE A 94 -0.67 14.05 -9.39
C PHE A 94 -0.98 15.27 -8.54
N MET A 95 -1.40 16.35 -9.18
CA MET A 95 -1.88 17.55 -8.53
C MET A 95 -3.39 17.66 -8.72
N PHE A 96 -4.16 17.63 -7.63
CA PHE A 96 -5.60 17.79 -7.63
C PHE A 96 -5.96 19.25 -7.31
N LEU A 97 -6.43 19.98 -8.31
CA LEU A 97 -6.86 21.36 -8.19
C LEU A 97 -8.38 21.45 -8.17
N GLY A 98 -8.92 22.26 -7.28
CA GLY A 98 -10.37 22.47 -7.16
C GLY A 98 -10.77 22.99 -5.79
N PRO A 99 -12.01 23.49 -5.63
CA PRO A 99 -12.52 24.01 -4.37
C PRO A 99 -12.60 22.93 -3.28
N THR A 100 -12.79 23.35 -2.05
CA THR A 100 -13.03 22.43 -0.93
C THR A 100 -14.33 21.63 -1.14
N GLY A 101 -14.37 20.40 -0.66
CA GLY A 101 -15.57 19.55 -0.72
C GLY A 101 -15.78 18.78 -2.02
N VAL A 102 -15.00 19.01 -3.09
CA VAL A 102 -15.19 18.31 -4.39
C VAL A 102 -14.66 16.86 -4.40
N GLY A 103 -14.13 16.36 -3.29
CA GLY A 103 -13.73 14.96 -3.16
C GLY A 103 -12.26 14.65 -3.46
N LYS A 104 -11.34 15.62 -3.49
CA LYS A 104 -9.90 15.40 -3.74
C LYS A 104 -9.30 14.33 -2.82
N THR A 105 -9.43 14.50 -1.52
CA THR A 105 -8.95 13.57 -0.50
C THR A 105 -9.69 12.23 -0.56
N HIS A 106 -10.98 12.26 -0.89
CA HIS A 106 -11.77 11.03 -1.04
C HIS A 106 -11.28 10.18 -2.21
N LEU A 107 -10.98 10.80 -3.37
CA LEU A 107 -10.42 10.11 -4.53
C LEU A 107 -9.07 9.46 -4.19
N ALA A 108 -8.17 10.15 -3.49
CA ALA A 108 -6.90 9.59 -3.04
C ALA A 108 -7.09 8.38 -2.11
N LYS A 109 -8.07 8.44 -1.20
CA LYS A 109 -8.42 7.34 -0.29
C LYS A 109 -8.98 6.12 -1.02
N GLN A 110 -9.86 6.33 -2.00
CA GLN A 110 -10.41 5.24 -2.82
C GLN A 110 -9.32 4.63 -3.70
N LEU A 111 -8.43 5.44 -4.24
CA LEU A 111 -7.27 4.96 -5.00
C LEU A 111 -6.35 4.09 -4.13
N ALA A 112 -6.03 4.50 -2.90
CA ALA A 112 -5.22 3.71 -1.97
C ALA A 112 -5.88 2.35 -1.67
N LYS A 113 -7.19 2.37 -1.41
CA LYS A 113 -7.97 1.14 -1.18
C LYS A 113 -7.96 0.23 -2.40
N TYR A 114 -8.06 0.80 -3.60
CA TYR A 114 -8.03 0.02 -4.84
C TYR A 114 -6.65 -0.59 -5.12
N MET A 115 -5.61 0.23 -5.07
CA MET A 115 -4.23 -0.17 -5.40
C MET A 115 -3.63 -1.14 -4.39
N PHE A 116 -3.83 -0.88 -3.09
CA PHE A 116 -3.16 -1.59 -2.00
C PHE A 116 -4.12 -2.35 -1.08
N GLY A 117 -5.43 -2.26 -1.32
CA GLY A 117 -6.46 -3.01 -0.62
C GLY A 117 -6.84 -2.50 0.75
N SER A 118 -6.19 -1.47 1.26
CA SER A 118 -6.51 -0.83 2.53
C SER A 118 -6.53 0.68 2.40
N ALA A 119 -7.45 1.32 3.12
CA ALA A 119 -7.45 2.77 3.26
C ALA A 119 -6.25 3.29 4.07
N ASP A 120 -5.65 2.42 4.91
CA ASP A 120 -4.47 2.72 5.72
C ASP A 120 -3.17 2.81 4.90
N ALA A 121 -3.22 2.41 3.63
CA ALA A 121 -2.15 2.64 2.66
C ALA A 121 -2.09 4.11 2.18
N LEU A 122 -2.95 5.00 2.70
CA LEU A 122 -2.88 6.43 2.48
C LEU A 122 -2.10 7.10 3.63
N ILE A 123 -0.94 7.65 3.32
CA ILE A 123 -0.15 8.51 4.22
C ILE A 123 -0.58 9.96 3.94
N ARG A 124 -1.40 10.54 4.81
CA ARG A 124 -1.80 11.94 4.72
C ARG A 124 -0.86 12.82 5.54
N ILE A 125 -0.41 13.90 4.93
CA ILE A 125 0.35 14.98 5.57
C ILE A 125 -0.38 16.27 5.26
N ASP A 126 -0.71 17.01 6.31
CA ASP A 126 -1.29 18.35 6.21
C ASP A 126 -0.16 19.36 6.10
N MET A 127 -0.06 20.03 4.97
CA MET A 127 1.03 20.97 4.71
C MET A 127 0.86 22.28 5.48
N SER A 128 -0.30 22.54 6.06
CA SER A 128 -0.51 23.68 6.95
C SER A 128 0.33 23.59 8.24
N GLU A 129 0.74 22.39 8.63
CA GLU A 129 1.66 22.18 9.76
C GLU A 129 3.15 22.47 9.41
N TYR A 130 3.44 22.72 8.13
CA TYR A 130 4.80 22.86 7.59
C TYR A 130 5.08 24.22 6.97
N MET A 131 4.40 25.27 7.42
CA MET A 131 4.53 26.64 6.92
C MET A 131 5.89 27.29 7.26
N GLU A 132 6.57 26.83 8.30
CA GLU A 132 7.84 27.39 8.74
C GLU A 132 9.05 26.66 8.16
N LYS A 133 10.10 27.38 7.83
CA LYS A 133 11.33 26.84 7.21
C LYS A 133 11.97 25.67 7.98
N TYR A 134 11.82 25.65 9.31
CA TYR A 134 12.38 24.59 10.16
C TYR A 134 11.55 23.31 10.16
N THR A 135 10.33 23.35 9.67
CA THR A 135 9.44 22.19 9.68
C THR A 135 9.73 21.18 8.59
N VAL A 136 10.47 21.57 7.53
CA VAL A 136 10.93 20.67 6.48
C VAL A 136 11.83 19.56 7.05
N SER A 137 12.72 19.90 7.99
CA SER A 137 13.56 18.89 8.67
C SER A 137 12.73 17.91 9.50
N ARG A 138 11.61 18.34 10.05
CA ARG A 138 10.65 17.47 10.76
C ARG A 138 9.95 16.47 9.82
N MET A 139 9.76 16.85 8.56
CA MET A 139 9.14 15.99 7.55
C MET A 139 10.13 14.96 7.00
N ILE A 140 11.35 15.40 6.63
CA ILE A 140 12.35 14.57 5.94
C ILE A 140 13.34 13.94 6.92
N GLY A 141 13.60 14.58 8.06
CA GLY A 141 14.62 14.26 9.04
C GLY A 141 15.68 15.35 9.12
N ALA A 142 16.29 15.51 10.30
CA ALA A 142 17.37 16.45 10.51
C ALA A 142 18.72 15.86 10.01
N ALA A 143 19.64 16.73 9.59
CA ALA A 143 20.99 16.32 9.24
C ALA A 143 21.75 15.85 10.50
N PRO A 144 22.77 14.97 10.34
CA PRO A 144 23.62 14.53 11.45
C PRO A 144 24.19 15.70 12.25
N GLY A 145 24.04 15.65 13.57
CA GLY A 145 24.51 16.70 14.47
C GLY A 145 23.48 17.80 14.82
N TYR A 146 22.29 17.77 14.22
CA TYR A 146 21.21 18.68 14.58
C TYR A 146 20.20 18.02 15.53
N VAL A 147 19.53 18.84 16.34
CA VAL A 147 18.48 18.38 17.26
C VAL A 147 17.35 17.72 16.45
N GLY A 148 16.91 16.52 16.89
CA GLY A 148 15.88 15.74 16.21
C GLY A 148 16.40 14.74 15.17
N TYR A 149 17.72 14.56 15.02
CA TYR A 149 18.29 13.57 14.09
C TYR A 149 17.86 12.13 14.42
N GLU A 150 17.80 11.77 15.71
CA GLU A 150 17.42 10.41 16.15
C GLU A 150 15.94 10.09 15.95
N GLU A 151 15.08 11.08 15.87
CA GLU A 151 13.62 10.90 15.72
C GLU A 151 13.22 10.52 14.29
N GLY A 152 14.10 10.73 13.30
CA GLY A 152 13.81 10.55 11.88
C GLY A 152 12.73 11.53 11.36
N GLY A 153 12.52 11.55 10.04
CA GLY A 153 11.47 12.39 9.45
C GLY A 153 10.10 11.74 9.49
N GLN A 154 9.07 12.50 9.77
CA GLN A 154 7.69 12.00 9.87
C GLN A 154 7.21 11.33 8.58
N LEU A 155 7.57 11.88 7.41
CA LEU A 155 7.24 11.28 6.12
C LEU A 155 8.12 10.06 5.84
N THR A 156 9.43 10.21 6.01
CA THR A 156 10.39 9.15 5.70
C THR A 156 10.15 7.90 6.53
N GLU A 157 9.85 8.05 7.84
CA GLU A 157 9.51 6.93 8.71
C GLU A 157 8.17 6.26 8.33
N LYS A 158 7.15 7.05 7.97
CA LYS A 158 5.86 6.48 7.54
C LYS A 158 6.01 5.71 6.23
N VAL A 159 6.77 6.24 5.26
CA VAL A 159 7.02 5.57 3.97
C VAL A 159 7.90 4.34 4.16
N ARG A 160 8.92 4.41 5.03
CA ARG A 160 9.77 3.24 5.35
C ARG A 160 8.97 2.08 5.94
N ARG A 161 8.01 2.39 6.82
CA ARG A 161 7.13 1.37 7.42
C ARG A 161 6.06 0.85 6.46
N LYS A 162 5.63 1.67 5.49
CA LYS A 162 4.59 1.35 4.51
C LYS A 162 5.06 1.73 3.10
N PRO A 163 5.98 0.97 2.49
CA PRO A 163 6.57 1.32 1.19
C PRO A 163 5.55 1.31 0.05
N TYR A 164 4.49 0.49 0.17
CA TYR A 164 3.38 0.44 -0.79
C TYR A 164 2.23 1.32 -0.30
N SER A 165 2.35 2.61 -0.51
CA SER A 165 1.40 3.61 -0.03
C SER A 165 1.23 4.75 -1.02
N ILE A 166 0.15 5.50 -0.85
CA ILE A 166 -0.05 6.80 -1.50
C ILE A 166 0.28 7.88 -0.47
N VAL A 167 1.17 8.78 -0.84
CA VAL A 167 1.46 9.98 -0.05
C VAL A 167 0.55 11.10 -0.55
N LEU A 168 -0.31 11.61 0.31
CA LEU A 168 -1.16 12.77 0.05
C LEU A 168 -0.62 13.96 0.83
N LEU A 169 -0.15 14.96 0.10
CA LEU A 169 0.20 16.28 0.64
C LEU A 169 -1.05 17.16 0.50
N ASP A 170 -1.78 17.32 1.59
CA ASP A 170 -3.02 18.11 1.60
C ASP A 170 -2.70 19.58 1.91
N GLU A 171 -3.49 20.49 1.35
CA GLU A 171 -3.33 21.95 1.51
C GLU A 171 -1.93 22.47 1.10
N ILE A 172 -1.39 21.95 0.00
CA ILE A 172 -0.04 22.26 -0.50
C ILE A 172 0.18 23.77 -0.75
N GLU A 173 -0.89 24.53 -0.94
CA GLU A 173 -0.86 25.98 -1.13
C GLU A 173 -0.47 26.75 0.13
N LYS A 174 -0.44 26.09 1.30
CA LYS A 174 -0.09 26.70 2.58
C LYS A 174 1.37 26.47 2.98
N ALA A 175 2.11 25.66 2.23
CA ALA A 175 3.50 25.31 2.54
C ALA A 175 4.51 26.29 1.92
#